data_37509a47ca23ed1baf7a4152b589fb29
#
_entry.id   37509a47ca23ed1baf7a4152b589fb29
#
_cell.length_a   1.000
_cell.length_b   1.000
_cell.length_c   1.000
_cell.angle_alpha   90.00
_cell.angle_beta   90.00
_cell.angle_gamma   90.00
#
_symmetry.space_group_name_H-M   'P 1'
#
loop_
_entity.id
_entity.type
_entity.pdbx_description
1 polymer ?
#
loop_
_entity_poly.entity_id
_entity_poly.type
_entity_poly.pdbx_seq_one_letter_code
_entity_poly.pdbx_strand_id
1 'polypeptide(L)'
;MLFRSEKGIIYAYMSDGASSLCLHFINPILAIIDFLFFDKEYISNKKHTLYAIIPPILYVIFIVIGSSLGLRWGTMAAPYNFLNFKAPTGWFGFDLSLFGWETLGIGVFYMIVLLSLLFILIGRLFLYLRNKIGKEG
;
A
#
# COMPACT_ATOMS: atom_id res chain seq x y z
N MET A 1 -9.73 -8.52 -8.64
CA MET A 1 -11.21 -8.51 -8.59
C MET A 1 -11.82 -7.11 -8.48
N LEU A 2 -11.09 -6.11 -8.01
CA LEU A 2 -11.59 -4.76 -7.74
C LEU A 2 -12.01 -3.94 -8.98
N PHE A 3 -11.55 -4.29 -10.18
CA PHE A 3 -11.78 -3.48 -11.39
C PHE A 3 -12.68 -4.13 -12.45
N ARG A 4 -13.28 -5.29 -12.17
CA ARG A 4 -14.08 -6.03 -13.16
C ARG A 4 -15.56 -6.14 -12.83
N SER A 5 -16.06 -5.32 -11.92
CA SER A 5 -17.51 -5.25 -11.67
C SER A 5 -18.12 -4.23 -12.62
N GLU A 6 -18.99 -4.65 -13.50
CA GLU A 6 -19.83 -3.77 -14.34
C GLU A 6 -20.64 -2.76 -13.53
N LYS A 7 -20.72 -2.94 -12.21
CA LYS A 7 -21.48 -2.13 -11.26
C LYS A 7 -20.64 -1.06 -10.55
N GLY A 8 -19.35 -0.91 -10.90
CA GLY A 8 -18.47 0.14 -10.38
C GLY A 8 -17.79 -0.17 -9.04
N ILE A 9 -16.77 0.62 -8.72
CA ILE A 9 -15.89 0.45 -7.55
C ILE A 9 -16.67 0.47 -6.24
N ILE A 10 -17.64 1.38 -6.09
CA ILE A 10 -18.45 1.51 -4.86
C ILE A 10 -19.23 0.22 -4.58
N TYR A 11 -19.80 -0.40 -5.60
CA TYR A 11 -20.53 -1.65 -5.44
C TYR A 11 -19.62 -2.82 -5.02
N ALA A 12 -18.39 -2.88 -5.57
CA ALA A 12 -17.43 -3.90 -5.18
C ALA A 12 -17.04 -3.80 -3.69
N TYR A 13 -16.91 -2.57 -3.17
CA TYR A 13 -16.66 -2.34 -1.73
C TYR A 13 -17.88 -2.60 -0.84
N MET A 14 -19.08 -2.43 -1.35
CA MET A 14 -20.31 -2.64 -0.58
C MET A 14 -20.83 -4.08 -0.67
N SER A 15 -20.44 -4.87 -1.67
CA SER A 15 -20.89 -6.26 -1.82
C SER A 15 -20.34 -7.19 -0.74
N ASP A 16 -19.16 -6.89 -0.21
CA ASP A 16 -18.55 -7.61 0.93
C ASP A 16 -19.01 -7.07 2.30
N GLY A 17 -20.06 -6.26 2.31
CA GLY A 17 -20.57 -5.58 3.48
C GLY A 17 -19.84 -4.28 3.81
N ALA A 18 -20.36 -3.57 4.81
CA ALA A 18 -19.81 -2.29 5.27
C ALA A 18 -18.35 -2.38 5.78
N SER A 19 -17.86 -3.59 6.10
CA SER A 19 -16.51 -3.82 6.63
C SER A 19 -15.41 -3.40 5.67
N SER A 20 -15.53 -3.72 4.38
CA SER A 20 -14.51 -3.37 3.39
C SER A 20 -14.44 -1.85 3.16
N LEU A 21 -15.60 -1.17 3.11
CA LEU A 21 -15.66 0.29 3.02
C LEU A 21 -15.05 0.95 4.26
N CYS A 22 -15.34 0.46 5.46
CA CYS A 22 -14.79 0.97 6.70
C CYS A 22 -13.26 0.82 6.75
N LEU A 23 -12.74 -0.37 6.43
CA LEU A 23 -11.32 -0.66 6.52
C LEU A 23 -10.47 0.10 5.49
N HIS A 24 -10.97 0.22 4.26
CA HIS A 24 -10.16 0.76 3.16
C HIS A 24 -10.43 2.24 2.86
N PHE A 25 -11.48 2.81 3.39
CA PHE A 25 -11.88 4.19 3.12
C PHE A 25 -12.07 5.01 4.39
N ILE A 26 -12.97 4.60 5.27
CA ILE A 26 -13.36 5.39 6.46
C ILE A 26 -12.19 5.46 7.45
N ASN A 27 -11.59 4.34 7.83
CA ASN A 27 -10.49 4.33 8.78
C ASN A 27 -9.25 5.12 8.32
N PRO A 28 -8.77 5.01 7.06
CA PRO A 28 -7.71 5.87 6.57
C PRO A 28 -8.04 7.37 6.62
N ILE A 29 -9.27 7.75 6.26
CA ILE A 29 -9.70 9.16 6.33
C ILE A 29 -9.72 9.65 7.77
N LEU A 30 -10.29 8.88 8.70
CA LEU A 30 -10.31 9.23 10.12
C LEU A 30 -8.90 9.34 10.69
N ALA A 31 -7.99 8.43 10.35
CA ALA A 31 -6.60 8.49 10.76
C ALA A 31 -5.88 9.75 10.23
N ILE A 32 -6.17 10.17 9.00
CA ILE A 32 -5.63 11.41 8.43
C ILE A 32 -6.17 12.63 9.18
N ILE A 33 -7.46 12.67 9.46
CA ILE A 33 -8.10 13.76 10.22
C ILE A 33 -7.50 13.84 11.61
N ASP A 34 -7.40 12.72 12.32
CA ASP A 34 -6.80 12.63 13.64
C ASP A 34 -5.37 13.17 13.65
N PHE A 35 -4.53 12.67 12.75
CA PHE A 35 -3.15 13.12 12.60
C PHE A 35 -3.02 14.63 12.31
N LEU A 36 -3.85 15.18 11.46
CA LEU A 36 -3.75 16.58 11.04
C LEU A 36 -4.27 17.57 12.11
N PHE A 37 -5.31 17.21 12.85
CA PHE A 37 -6.03 18.14 13.71
C PHE A 37 -5.89 17.87 15.21
N PHE A 38 -5.73 16.62 15.61
CA PHE A 38 -5.77 16.23 17.03
C PHE A 38 -4.42 15.83 17.59
N ASP A 39 -3.54 15.20 16.82
CA ASP A 39 -2.21 14.79 17.29
C ASP A 39 -1.22 15.97 17.30
N LYS A 40 -1.42 16.91 18.26
CA LYS A 40 -0.62 18.15 18.37
C LYS A 40 0.68 17.97 19.15
N GLU A 41 0.78 16.96 20.01
CA GLU A 41 1.91 16.79 20.91
C GLU A 41 3.14 16.18 20.23
N TYR A 42 2.95 15.48 19.13
CA TYR A 42 4.04 14.81 18.44
C TYR A 42 4.85 15.77 17.57
N ILE A 43 6.07 16.08 18.02
CA ILE A 43 7.04 16.86 17.23
C ILE A 43 7.72 15.91 16.25
N SER A 44 7.27 15.94 15.01
CA SER A 44 7.82 15.08 13.97
C SER A 44 9.07 15.67 13.34
N ASN A 45 10.15 14.89 13.30
CA ASN A 45 11.35 15.18 12.53
C ASN A 45 11.16 14.67 11.09
N LYS A 46 11.72 15.40 10.10
CA LYS A 46 11.71 14.97 8.69
C LYS A 46 12.30 13.56 8.47
N LYS A 47 13.19 13.10 9.35
CA LYS A 47 13.77 11.75 9.34
C LYS A 47 12.71 10.67 9.63
N HIS A 48 11.65 10.98 10.37
CA HIS A 48 10.60 10.01 10.71
C HIS A 48 9.81 9.56 9.48
N THR A 49 9.81 10.34 8.39
CA THR A 49 9.19 9.91 7.14
C THR A 49 9.88 8.69 6.52
N LEU A 50 11.17 8.48 6.83
CA LEU A 50 11.89 7.28 6.39
C LEU A 50 11.40 6.02 7.08
N TYR A 51 10.87 6.12 8.30
CA TYR A 51 10.30 4.98 9.02
C TYR A 51 9.01 4.46 8.37
N ALA A 52 8.36 5.25 7.52
CA ALA A 52 7.20 4.82 6.74
C ALA A 52 7.53 3.66 5.76
N ILE A 53 8.82 3.41 5.48
CA ILE A 53 9.27 2.28 4.65
C ILE A 53 9.24 0.95 5.44
N ILE A 54 9.36 1.00 6.76
CA ILE A 54 9.50 -0.21 7.59
C ILE A 54 8.31 -1.16 7.44
N PRO A 55 7.04 -0.72 7.59
CA PRO A 55 5.90 -1.63 7.46
C PRO A 55 5.81 -2.33 6.10
N PRO A 56 5.97 -1.66 4.94
CA PRO A 56 6.01 -2.32 3.64
C PRO A 56 7.12 -3.37 3.52
N ILE A 57 8.32 -3.07 4.02
CA ILE A 57 9.45 -4.02 3.97
C ILE A 57 9.15 -5.25 4.85
N LEU A 58 8.68 -5.06 6.09
CA LEU A 58 8.30 -6.16 6.96
C LEU A 58 7.18 -7.01 6.35
N TYR A 59 6.23 -6.38 5.67
CA TYR A 59 5.17 -7.07 4.97
C TYR A 59 5.69 -7.96 3.84
N VAL A 60 6.63 -7.46 3.03
CA VAL A 60 7.28 -8.26 1.97
C VAL A 60 8.04 -9.43 2.57
N ILE A 61 8.81 -9.22 3.64
CA ILE A 61 9.53 -10.28 4.35
C ILE A 61 8.54 -11.36 4.83
N PHE A 62 7.44 -10.95 5.46
CA PHE A 62 6.38 -11.87 5.90
C PHE A 62 5.81 -12.69 4.74
N ILE A 63 5.52 -12.07 3.60
CA ILE A 63 5.00 -12.77 2.41
C ILE A 63 6.02 -13.76 1.86
N VAL A 64 7.29 -13.40 1.77
CA VAL A 64 8.36 -14.29 1.27
C VAL A 64 8.50 -15.49 2.18
N ILE A 65 8.57 -15.29 3.49
CA ILE A 65 8.64 -16.37 4.48
C ILE A 65 7.39 -17.23 4.41
N GLY A 66 6.20 -16.63 4.44
CA GLY A 66 4.92 -17.36 4.37
C GLY A 66 4.80 -18.21 3.10
N SER A 67 5.16 -17.65 1.95
CA SER A 67 5.18 -18.40 0.69
C SER A 67 6.18 -19.55 0.70
N SER A 68 7.32 -19.39 1.37
CA SER A 68 8.32 -20.46 1.55
C SER A 68 7.81 -21.57 2.45
N LEU A 69 6.97 -21.25 3.42
CA LEU A 69 6.29 -22.20 4.30
C LEU A 69 5.01 -22.81 3.67
N GLY A 70 4.71 -22.50 2.42
CA GLY A 70 3.60 -23.09 1.68
C GLY A 70 2.31 -22.26 1.64
N LEU A 71 2.28 -21.06 2.24
CA LEU A 71 1.13 -20.17 2.10
C LEU A 71 0.96 -19.76 0.63
N ARG A 72 -0.30 -19.74 0.18
CA ARG A 72 -0.69 -19.35 -1.18
C ARG A 72 -1.92 -18.44 -1.14
N TRP A 73 -1.99 -17.55 -2.11
CA TRP A 73 -3.11 -16.66 -2.34
C TRP A 73 -3.69 -16.95 -3.73
N GLY A 74 -4.50 -18.02 -3.81
CA GLY A 74 -4.90 -18.59 -5.09
C GLY A 74 -3.71 -19.18 -5.82
N THR A 75 -3.47 -18.77 -7.05
CA THR A 75 -2.32 -19.21 -7.88
C THR A 75 -1.03 -18.46 -7.55
N MET A 76 -1.11 -17.34 -6.84
CA MET A 76 0.01 -16.42 -6.59
C MET A 76 0.78 -16.76 -5.31
N ALA A 77 2.04 -16.36 -5.28
CA ALA A 77 2.90 -16.41 -4.11
C ALA A 77 2.70 -15.24 -3.12
N ALA A 78 1.91 -14.24 -3.52
CA ALA A 78 1.60 -13.04 -2.74
C ALA A 78 0.12 -12.67 -2.90
N PRO A 79 -0.49 -11.95 -1.94
CA PRO A 79 -1.90 -11.53 -2.03
C PRO A 79 -2.15 -10.45 -3.09
N TYR A 80 -1.10 -9.81 -3.60
CA TYR A 80 -1.17 -8.79 -4.64
C TYR A 80 -0.27 -9.15 -5.81
N ASN A 81 -0.76 -8.94 -7.04
CA ASN A 81 -0.03 -9.25 -8.28
C ASN A 81 1.31 -8.49 -8.41
N PHE A 82 1.39 -7.26 -7.91
CA PHE A 82 2.62 -6.47 -7.93
C PHE A 82 3.69 -6.95 -6.92
N LEU A 83 3.36 -7.87 -6.02
CA LEU A 83 4.29 -8.52 -5.10
C LEU A 83 4.52 -10.00 -5.44
N ASN A 84 3.97 -10.48 -6.56
CA ASN A 84 4.11 -11.88 -6.96
C ASN A 84 5.50 -12.17 -7.53
N PHE A 85 6.46 -12.44 -6.65
CA PHE A 85 7.86 -12.73 -7.01
C PHE A 85 8.06 -14.08 -7.72
N LYS A 86 7.02 -14.91 -7.81
CA LYS A 86 7.03 -16.16 -8.61
C LYS A 86 6.40 -16.00 -9.99
N ALA A 87 5.92 -14.80 -10.33
CA ALA A 87 5.49 -14.45 -11.68
C ALA A 87 6.68 -14.49 -12.66
N PRO A 88 6.45 -14.58 -13.98
CA PRO A 88 7.54 -14.60 -14.97
C PRO A 88 8.53 -13.44 -14.87
N THR A 89 8.09 -12.25 -14.43
CA THR A 89 8.98 -11.10 -14.19
C THR A 89 9.84 -11.25 -12.93
N GLY A 90 9.47 -12.12 -12.00
CA GLY A 90 10.23 -12.38 -10.79
C GLY A 90 10.55 -11.11 -9.99
N TRP A 91 11.79 -11.04 -9.48
CA TRP A 91 12.26 -9.91 -8.68
C TRP A 91 12.67 -8.70 -9.52
N PHE A 92 13.34 -8.92 -10.67
CA PHE A 92 14.04 -7.87 -11.43
C PHE A 92 13.62 -7.81 -12.90
N GLY A 93 12.68 -8.66 -13.33
CA GLY A 93 12.22 -8.67 -14.73
C GLY A 93 11.39 -7.44 -15.06
N PHE A 94 11.39 -7.07 -16.33
CA PHE A 94 10.57 -5.98 -16.85
C PHE A 94 10.05 -6.38 -18.23
N ASP A 95 8.76 -6.69 -18.31
CA ASP A 95 8.08 -7.03 -19.54
C ASP A 95 6.59 -6.65 -19.45
N LEU A 96 6.25 -5.49 -19.99
CA LEU A 96 4.89 -4.98 -19.95
C LEU A 96 3.89 -5.80 -20.78
N SER A 97 4.36 -6.67 -21.68
CA SER A 97 3.49 -7.58 -22.44
C SER A 97 2.82 -8.61 -21.52
N LEU A 98 3.41 -8.87 -20.36
CA LEU A 98 2.90 -9.79 -19.33
C LEU A 98 1.91 -9.15 -18.37
N PHE A 99 1.55 -7.88 -18.58
CA PHE A 99 0.57 -7.19 -17.74
C PHE A 99 -0.75 -7.96 -17.67
N GLY A 100 -1.14 -8.38 -16.47
CA GLY A 100 -2.34 -9.19 -16.27
C GLY A 100 -2.67 -9.44 -14.80
N TRP A 101 -3.43 -10.50 -14.56
CA TRP A 101 -3.90 -10.84 -13.23
C TRP A 101 -2.77 -11.19 -12.24
N GLU A 102 -1.75 -11.91 -12.70
CA GLU A 102 -0.69 -12.44 -11.85
C GLU A 102 0.54 -11.55 -11.74
N THR A 103 0.68 -10.54 -12.61
CA THR A 103 1.80 -9.60 -12.60
C THR A 103 1.44 -8.30 -13.29
N LEU A 104 2.09 -7.21 -12.87
CA LEU A 104 2.03 -5.93 -13.58
C LEU A 104 3.06 -5.83 -14.72
N GLY A 105 3.79 -6.90 -15.01
CA GLY A 105 4.88 -6.87 -15.99
C GLY A 105 6.15 -6.19 -15.45
N ILE A 106 6.20 -5.88 -14.16
CA ILE A 106 7.31 -5.20 -13.49
C ILE A 106 7.75 -6.05 -12.30
N GLY A 107 9.05 -6.26 -12.16
CA GLY A 107 9.62 -7.07 -11.07
C GLY A 107 9.35 -6.47 -9.70
N VAL A 108 9.19 -7.34 -8.71
CA VAL A 108 8.79 -6.97 -7.34
C VAL A 108 9.74 -5.95 -6.70
N PHE A 109 11.03 -6.04 -6.98
CA PHE A 109 12.02 -5.08 -6.46
C PHE A 109 11.69 -3.64 -6.87
N TYR A 110 11.38 -3.41 -8.14
CA TYR A 110 11.03 -2.06 -8.62
C TYR A 110 9.72 -1.56 -8.01
N MET A 111 8.78 -2.45 -7.79
CA MET A 111 7.51 -2.11 -7.13
C MET A 111 7.72 -1.74 -5.66
N ILE A 112 8.59 -2.45 -4.93
CA ILE A 112 8.95 -2.11 -3.56
C ILE A 112 9.60 -0.72 -3.49
N VAL A 113 10.55 -0.43 -4.40
CA VAL A 113 11.19 0.88 -4.48
C VAL A 113 10.17 1.98 -4.77
N LEU A 114 9.31 1.78 -5.76
CA LEU A 114 8.27 2.74 -6.13
C LEU A 114 7.31 3.02 -4.96
N LEU A 115 6.82 1.98 -4.29
CA LEU A 115 5.94 2.11 -3.13
C LEU A 115 6.64 2.80 -1.97
N SER A 116 7.90 2.48 -1.71
CA SER A 116 8.70 3.12 -0.65
C SER A 116 8.84 4.62 -0.90
N LEU A 117 9.13 5.03 -2.14
CA LEU A 117 9.20 6.44 -2.52
C LEU A 117 7.84 7.12 -2.36
N LEU A 118 6.77 6.46 -2.76
CA LEU A 118 5.40 6.97 -2.59
C LEU A 118 5.06 7.20 -1.11
N PHE A 119 5.36 6.24 -0.23
CA PHE A 119 5.12 6.38 1.21
C PHE A 119 5.94 7.53 1.82
N ILE A 120 7.20 7.70 1.42
CA ILE A 120 8.02 8.84 1.87
C ILE A 120 7.40 10.16 1.41
N LEU A 121 6.96 10.23 0.16
CA LEU A 121 6.35 11.43 -0.40
C LEU A 121 5.06 11.81 0.32
N ILE A 122 4.18 10.83 0.55
CA ILE A 122 2.92 11.01 1.30
C ILE A 122 3.23 11.45 2.73
N GLY A 123 4.19 10.81 3.40
CA GLY A 123 4.60 11.18 4.75
C GLY A 123 5.11 12.61 4.84
N ARG A 124 5.92 13.05 3.86
CA ARG A 124 6.38 14.44 3.78
C ARG A 124 5.25 15.43 3.53
N LEU A 125 4.31 15.08 2.66
CA LEU A 125 3.13 15.90 2.39
C LEU A 125 2.30 16.09 3.66
N PHE A 126 2.04 15.03 4.42
CA PHE A 126 1.27 15.11 5.67
C PHE A 126 1.98 15.95 6.72
N LEU A 127 3.29 15.82 6.87
CA LEU A 127 4.05 16.68 7.77
C LEU A 127 4.02 18.16 7.35
N TYR A 128 4.10 18.41 6.06
CA TYR A 128 3.99 19.77 5.54
C TYR A 128 2.61 20.38 5.83
N LEU A 129 1.55 19.64 5.55
CA LEU A 129 0.16 20.10 5.81
C LEU A 129 -0.07 20.35 7.30
N ARG A 130 0.36 19.42 8.15
CA ARG A 130 0.25 19.57 9.61
C ARG A 130 0.98 20.81 10.12
N ASN A 131 2.21 21.04 9.68
CA ASN A 131 2.99 22.19 10.09
C ASN A 131 2.37 23.51 9.61
N LYS A 132 1.66 23.51 8.49
CA LYS A 132 0.92 24.66 8.00
C LYS A 132 -0.30 24.94 8.88
N ILE A 133 -1.12 23.94 9.14
CA ILE A 133 -2.33 24.05 9.98
C ILE A 133 -1.96 24.46 11.41
N GLY A 134 -0.91 23.87 12.00
CA GLY A 134 -0.48 24.19 13.36
C GLY A 134 0.15 25.58 13.55
N LYS A 135 0.48 26.30 12.47
CA LYS A 135 0.95 27.71 12.53
C LYS A 135 -0.17 28.72 12.45
N GLU A 136 -1.33 28.32 11.96
CA GLU A 136 -2.50 29.19 11.78
C GLU A 136 -3.49 29.10 12.95
N GLY A 137 -3.26 28.24 13.92
CA GLY A 137 -4.01 28.06 15.17
C GLY A 137 -3.18 28.37 16.40
#